data_05563cfe8c3b3b6f557e67e5603c8081
#
_entry.id   05563cfe8c3b3b6f557e67e5603c8081
#
_cell.length_a   1.000
_cell.length_b   1.000
_cell.length_c   1.000
_cell.angle_alpha   90.00
_cell.angle_beta   90.00
_cell.angle_gamma   90.00
#
_symmetry.space_group_name_H-M   'P 1'
#
loop_
_entity.id
_entity.type
_entity.pdbx_description
1 polymer ?
#
loop_
_entity_poly.entity_id
_entity_poly.type
_entity_poly.pdbx_seq_one_letter_code
_entity_poly.pdbx_strand_id
1 'polypeptide(L)'
;ALRMVLGTLEGYPLSELGSTPHGDNTAISLLEYDEDGFTVLYRDDNHHLIDAHLSTFAKQKWWKDERMLESDMYYLPMTDAQRKALGIGPEGQGIAVLHGGELAGGVQLLPQKEPGVGWIGYYGLLPAWRGLNRGIGPLGQAVQYYREKGVEHIRLHCPNEETESFFRHYGFEKTPQGDMDLYIGYGEQA
;
A
#
# COMPACT_ATOMS: atom_id res chain seq x y z
N ALA A 1 14.07 -3.16 -9.50
CA ALA A 1 15.09 -2.65 -10.43
C ALA A 1 16.45 -2.55 -9.75
N LEU A 2 16.63 -1.75 -8.68
CA LEU A 2 17.93 -1.50 -8.03
C LEU A 2 18.65 -2.79 -7.61
N ARG A 3 17.94 -3.73 -6.98
CA ARG A 3 18.47 -5.03 -6.59
C ARG A 3 19.15 -5.79 -7.74
N MET A 4 18.55 -5.75 -8.92
CA MET A 4 19.09 -6.41 -10.12
C MET A 4 20.37 -5.72 -10.60
N VAL A 5 20.37 -4.38 -10.59
CA VAL A 5 21.56 -3.59 -10.99
C VAL A 5 22.73 -3.88 -10.05
N LEU A 6 22.51 -3.72 -8.74
CA LEU A 6 23.56 -3.98 -7.74
C LEU A 6 24.08 -5.42 -7.81
N GLY A 7 23.18 -6.41 -7.87
CA GLY A 7 23.58 -7.80 -7.99
C GLY A 7 24.39 -8.09 -9.26
N THR A 8 24.07 -7.45 -10.39
CA THR A 8 24.85 -7.58 -11.61
C THR A 8 26.27 -6.98 -11.44
N LEU A 9 26.37 -5.80 -10.82
CA LEU A 9 27.67 -5.16 -10.55
C LEU A 9 28.53 -5.95 -9.55
N GLU A 10 27.89 -6.66 -8.62
CA GLU A 10 28.55 -7.57 -7.69
C GLU A 10 28.90 -8.93 -8.30
N GLY A 11 28.58 -9.16 -9.58
CA GLY A 11 28.93 -10.38 -10.31
C GLY A 11 28.02 -11.58 -10.06
N TYR A 12 26.80 -11.38 -9.48
CA TYR A 12 25.86 -12.48 -9.36
C TYR A 12 25.36 -12.96 -10.73
N PRO A 13 25.30 -14.26 -10.96
CA PRO A 13 24.75 -14.81 -12.19
C PRO A 13 23.25 -14.45 -12.31
N LEU A 14 22.75 -14.33 -13.54
CA LEU A 14 21.37 -13.93 -13.82
C LEU A 14 20.34 -14.81 -13.08
N SER A 15 20.62 -16.09 -12.95
CA SER A 15 19.77 -17.06 -12.22
C SER A 15 19.64 -16.77 -10.72
N GLU A 16 20.62 -16.07 -10.14
CA GLU A 16 20.67 -15.79 -8.69
C GLU A 16 20.26 -14.36 -8.34
N LEU A 17 20.12 -13.46 -9.31
CA LEU A 17 19.73 -12.08 -9.08
C LEU A 17 18.40 -11.97 -8.30
N GLY A 18 17.49 -12.93 -8.50
CA GLY A 18 16.23 -13.03 -7.78
C GLY A 18 16.36 -13.30 -6.27
N SER A 19 17.46 -13.91 -5.83
CA SER A 19 17.72 -14.24 -4.43
C SER A 19 18.60 -13.22 -3.69
N THR A 20 19.14 -12.20 -4.40
CA THR A 20 19.91 -11.14 -3.75
C THR A 20 19.07 -10.34 -2.77
N PRO A 21 19.65 -9.81 -1.67
CA PRO A 21 18.90 -9.06 -0.66
C PRO A 21 18.14 -7.87 -1.23
N HIS A 22 16.98 -7.57 -0.64
CA HIS A 22 16.27 -6.31 -0.85
C HIS A 22 16.80 -5.26 0.10
N GLY A 23 17.07 -4.06 -0.40
CA GLY A 23 17.33 -2.90 0.43
C GLY A 23 16.06 -2.41 1.14
N ASP A 24 16.23 -1.77 2.28
CA ASP A 24 15.17 -1.04 2.95
C ASP A 24 14.72 0.17 2.10
N ASN A 25 13.52 0.69 2.32
CA ASN A 25 13.08 1.91 1.64
C ASN A 25 14.02 3.06 2.02
N THR A 26 14.54 3.77 1.03
CA THR A 26 15.54 4.84 1.18
C THR A 26 16.90 4.39 1.72
N ALA A 27 17.21 3.09 1.78
CA ALA A 27 18.56 2.61 2.03
C ALA A 27 19.53 3.14 0.98
N ILE A 28 20.76 3.39 1.41
CA ILE A 28 21.79 4.01 0.58
C ILE A 28 22.77 2.91 0.11
N SER A 29 23.10 2.93 -1.17
CA SER A 29 24.20 2.13 -1.72
C SER A 29 25.22 3.07 -2.35
N LEU A 30 26.50 2.86 -2.08
CA LEU A 30 27.59 3.65 -2.63
C LEU A 30 28.36 2.82 -3.67
N LEU A 31 28.52 3.42 -4.83
CA LEU A 31 29.28 2.86 -5.92
C LEU A 31 30.43 3.81 -6.27
N GLU A 32 31.59 3.26 -6.54
CA GLU A 32 32.73 3.95 -7.14
C GLU A 32 32.80 3.62 -8.63
N TYR A 33 33.19 4.58 -9.44
CA TYR A 33 33.40 4.39 -10.87
C TYR A 33 34.80 4.86 -11.24
N ASP A 34 35.56 3.98 -11.88
CA ASP A 34 36.89 4.24 -12.41
C ASP A 34 37.07 3.66 -13.83
N GLU A 35 38.34 3.57 -14.27
CA GLU A 35 38.66 3.04 -15.61
C GLU A 35 38.29 1.55 -15.77
N ASP A 36 38.22 0.80 -14.67
CA ASP A 36 37.85 -0.61 -14.64
C ASP A 36 36.32 -0.83 -14.53
N GLY A 37 35.54 0.23 -14.28
CA GLY A 37 34.07 0.19 -14.21
C GLY A 37 33.50 0.53 -12.84
N PHE A 38 32.35 -0.08 -12.50
CA PHE A 38 31.68 0.17 -11.23
C PHE A 38 32.06 -0.85 -10.16
N THR A 39 32.40 -0.34 -8.97
CA THR A 39 32.60 -1.15 -7.76
C THR A 39 31.56 -0.77 -6.72
N VAL A 40 30.85 -1.74 -6.15
CA VAL A 40 29.91 -1.52 -5.04
C VAL A 40 30.71 -1.48 -3.74
N LEU A 41 30.86 -0.30 -3.14
CA LEU A 41 31.61 -0.12 -1.89
C LEU A 41 30.81 -0.58 -0.68
N TYR A 42 29.52 -0.23 -0.63
CA TYR A 42 28.55 -0.82 0.30
C TYR A 42 27.16 -0.81 -0.29
N ARG A 43 26.31 -1.68 0.25
CA ARG A 43 24.97 -1.94 -0.26
C ARG A 43 23.95 -1.84 0.85
N ASP A 44 22.82 -1.20 0.51
CA ASP A 44 21.60 -1.20 1.33
C ASP A 44 21.84 -0.75 2.79
N ASP A 45 22.73 0.24 2.99
CA ASP A 45 22.93 0.86 4.30
C ASP A 45 21.64 1.58 4.74
N ASN A 46 21.11 1.12 5.87
CA ASN A 46 19.87 1.63 6.45
C ASN A 46 20.06 2.14 7.89
N HIS A 47 21.30 2.40 8.34
CA HIS A 47 21.58 2.83 9.72
C HIS A 47 20.77 4.08 10.09
N HIS A 48 20.67 5.07 9.18
CA HIS A 48 19.88 6.29 9.40
C HIS A 48 18.39 6.01 9.62
N LEU A 49 17.85 4.91 9.08
CA LEU A 49 16.47 4.49 9.30
C LEU A 49 16.31 3.76 10.63
N ILE A 50 17.29 2.94 11.00
CA ILE A 50 17.29 2.19 12.26
C ILE A 50 17.38 3.18 13.43
N ASP A 51 18.32 4.11 13.36
CA ASP A 51 18.56 5.13 14.40
C ASP A 51 17.34 6.04 14.60
N ALA A 52 16.63 6.37 13.52
CA ALA A 52 15.40 7.14 13.55
C ALA A 52 14.13 6.29 13.83
N HIS A 53 14.26 4.98 14.06
CA HIS A 53 13.15 4.03 14.18
C HIS A 53 12.19 3.99 12.97
N LEU A 54 12.67 4.35 11.80
CA LEU A 54 11.92 4.42 10.54
C LEU A 54 12.12 3.19 9.64
N SER A 55 13.04 2.27 9.99
CA SER A 55 13.27 1.06 9.19
C SER A 55 11.97 0.29 8.97
N THR A 56 11.70 -0.02 7.71
CA THR A 56 10.50 -0.76 7.31
C THR A 56 10.72 -2.27 7.37
N PHE A 57 11.96 -2.76 7.46
CA PHE A 57 12.26 -4.19 7.50
C PHE A 57 11.61 -4.94 8.66
N ALA A 58 11.60 -4.34 9.85
CA ALA A 58 10.98 -4.94 11.02
C ALA A 58 9.45 -4.91 10.95
N LYS A 59 8.89 -3.90 10.26
CA LYS A 59 7.45 -3.68 10.11
C LYS A 59 6.87 -4.43 8.90
N GLN A 60 7.67 -4.68 7.88
CA GLN A 60 7.27 -5.35 6.64
C GLN A 60 7.51 -6.87 6.72
N LYS A 61 7.04 -7.52 7.78
CA LYS A 61 7.08 -9.00 7.86
C LYS A 61 6.29 -9.67 6.74
N TRP A 62 5.38 -8.94 6.12
CA TRP A 62 4.44 -9.43 5.11
C TRP A 62 5.13 -9.91 3.82
N TRP A 63 6.23 -9.33 3.39
CA TRP A 63 6.92 -9.79 2.18
C TRP A 63 7.89 -10.96 2.40
N LYS A 64 8.06 -11.38 3.66
CA LYS A 64 8.74 -12.62 4.02
C LYS A 64 7.79 -13.81 4.05
N ASP A 65 6.49 -13.57 3.98
CA ASP A 65 5.47 -14.62 3.92
C ASP A 65 5.08 -14.80 2.45
N GLU A 66 5.48 -15.94 1.84
CA GLU A 66 5.23 -16.26 0.43
C GLU A 66 3.74 -16.14 0.04
N ARG A 67 2.84 -16.27 1.03
CA ARG A 67 1.38 -16.08 0.85
C ARG A 67 0.97 -14.65 0.52
N MET A 68 1.88 -13.68 0.60
CA MET A 68 1.60 -12.25 0.39
C MET A 68 1.94 -11.75 -1.01
N LEU A 69 2.63 -12.57 -1.81
CA LEU A 69 3.02 -12.22 -3.19
C LEU A 69 1.96 -12.66 -4.20
N GLU A 70 0.67 -12.51 -3.87
CA GLU A 70 -0.38 -12.73 -4.85
C GLU A 70 -0.39 -11.57 -5.84
N SER A 71 0.30 -11.79 -6.97
CA SER A 71 0.34 -10.90 -8.12
C SER A 71 -0.99 -10.79 -8.88
N ASP A 72 -2.02 -11.53 -8.45
CA ASP A 72 -3.25 -11.72 -9.22
C ASP A 72 -4.40 -10.80 -8.82
N MET A 73 -4.15 -9.86 -7.91
CA MET A 73 -5.14 -8.85 -7.54
C MET A 73 -5.09 -7.66 -8.50
N TYR A 74 -6.23 -7.35 -9.11
CA TYR A 74 -6.40 -6.24 -10.03
C TYR A 74 -7.36 -5.22 -9.46
N TYR A 75 -7.12 -3.95 -9.77
CA TYR A 75 -7.93 -2.82 -9.33
C TYR A 75 -8.43 -2.08 -10.56
N LEU A 76 -9.71 -2.17 -10.85
CA LEU A 76 -10.32 -1.59 -12.04
C LEU A 76 -11.52 -0.71 -11.66
N PRO A 77 -11.90 0.26 -12.51
CA PRO A 77 -13.17 0.95 -12.33
C PRO A 77 -14.32 -0.04 -12.21
N MET A 78 -15.14 0.15 -11.18
CA MET A 78 -16.25 -0.76 -10.86
C MET A 78 -17.40 -0.58 -11.83
N THR A 79 -17.90 -1.69 -12.38
CA THR A 79 -19.12 -1.69 -13.21
C THR A 79 -20.37 -1.63 -12.35
N ASP A 80 -21.52 -1.26 -12.93
CA ASP A 80 -22.81 -1.22 -12.22
C ASP A 80 -23.23 -2.59 -11.69
N ALA A 81 -22.92 -3.67 -12.43
CA ALA A 81 -23.16 -5.03 -11.98
C ALA A 81 -22.35 -5.38 -10.71
N GLN A 82 -21.09 -4.97 -10.66
CA GLN A 82 -20.23 -5.16 -9.50
C GLN A 82 -20.67 -4.29 -8.30
N ARG A 83 -21.08 -3.04 -8.55
CA ARG A 83 -21.68 -2.19 -7.51
C ARG A 83 -22.91 -2.86 -6.88
N LYS A 84 -23.80 -3.36 -7.72
CA LYS A 84 -24.99 -4.07 -7.26
C LYS A 84 -24.66 -5.33 -6.47
N ALA A 85 -23.66 -6.11 -6.93
CA ALA A 85 -23.21 -7.33 -6.24
C ALA A 85 -22.63 -7.05 -4.86
N LEU A 86 -21.98 -5.89 -4.66
CA LEU A 86 -21.41 -5.46 -3.39
C LEU A 86 -22.36 -4.61 -2.54
N GLY A 87 -23.57 -4.32 -3.02
CA GLY A 87 -24.53 -3.44 -2.32
C GLY A 87 -24.11 -1.97 -2.26
N ILE A 88 -23.27 -1.53 -3.20
CA ILE A 88 -22.70 -0.17 -3.26
C ILE A 88 -23.62 0.75 -4.07
N GLY A 89 -23.91 1.93 -3.53
CA GLY A 89 -24.69 2.96 -4.22
C GLY A 89 -23.96 3.54 -5.45
N PRO A 90 -24.68 4.32 -6.29
CA PRO A 90 -24.15 4.88 -7.52
C PRO A 90 -23.19 6.05 -7.29
N GLU A 91 -23.16 6.61 -6.09
CA GLU A 91 -22.38 7.81 -5.79
C GLU A 91 -20.86 7.57 -5.84
N GLY A 92 -20.13 8.59 -6.28
CA GLY A 92 -18.67 8.60 -6.30
C GLY A 92 -18.07 7.56 -7.24
N GLN A 93 -16.77 7.34 -7.07
CA GLN A 93 -16.01 6.36 -7.86
C GLN A 93 -15.95 5.02 -7.15
N GLY A 94 -16.28 3.93 -7.85
CA GLY A 94 -16.08 2.58 -7.38
C GLY A 94 -14.79 2.00 -7.99
N ILE A 95 -14.01 1.31 -7.16
CA ILE A 95 -12.88 0.49 -7.58
C ILE A 95 -13.22 -0.96 -7.23
N ALA A 96 -13.29 -1.81 -8.25
CA ALA A 96 -13.46 -3.24 -8.08
C ALA A 96 -12.11 -3.89 -7.76
N VAL A 97 -12.10 -4.78 -6.80
CA VAL A 97 -10.98 -5.68 -6.50
C VAL A 97 -11.28 -7.01 -7.16
N LEU A 98 -10.42 -7.43 -8.06
CA LEU A 98 -10.56 -8.68 -8.82
C LEU A 98 -9.39 -9.59 -8.50
N HIS A 99 -9.66 -10.90 -8.48
CA HIS A 99 -8.64 -11.95 -8.39
C HIS A 99 -8.92 -13.00 -9.47
N GLY A 100 -7.95 -13.28 -10.33
CA GLY A 100 -8.15 -14.20 -11.44
C GLY A 100 -9.34 -13.86 -12.35
N GLY A 101 -9.75 -12.58 -12.40
CA GLY A 101 -10.93 -12.12 -13.14
C GLY A 101 -12.25 -12.17 -12.35
N GLU A 102 -12.28 -12.78 -11.16
CA GLU A 102 -13.46 -12.83 -10.30
C GLU A 102 -13.51 -11.62 -9.34
N LEU A 103 -14.73 -11.20 -8.98
CA LEU A 103 -14.93 -10.12 -8.03
C LEU A 103 -14.54 -10.58 -6.61
N ALA A 104 -13.50 -9.99 -6.07
CA ALA A 104 -12.99 -10.27 -4.72
C ALA A 104 -13.44 -9.23 -3.68
N GLY A 105 -13.85 -8.03 -4.11
CA GLY A 105 -14.30 -6.96 -3.24
C GLY A 105 -14.34 -5.60 -3.92
N GLY A 106 -14.30 -4.53 -3.14
CA GLY A 106 -14.28 -3.19 -3.71
C GLY A 106 -14.09 -2.08 -2.69
N VAL A 107 -13.91 -0.89 -3.24
CA VAL A 107 -13.84 0.39 -2.52
C VAL A 107 -14.75 1.39 -3.21
N GLN A 108 -15.52 2.16 -2.44
CA GLN A 108 -16.27 3.30 -2.92
C GLN A 108 -15.65 4.59 -2.38
N LEU A 109 -15.29 5.48 -3.29
CA LEU A 109 -14.68 6.76 -3.01
C LEU A 109 -15.73 7.85 -3.28
N LEU A 110 -16.22 8.45 -2.20
CA LEU A 110 -17.28 9.46 -2.27
C LEU A 110 -16.73 10.82 -2.73
N PRO A 111 -17.56 11.68 -3.33
CA PRO A 111 -17.21 13.07 -3.59
C PRO A 111 -16.80 13.79 -2.30
N GLN A 112 -15.87 14.72 -2.41
CA GLN A 112 -15.50 15.56 -1.27
C GLN A 112 -16.69 16.40 -0.81
N LYS A 113 -17.01 16.31 0.46
CA LYS A 113 -18.00 17.16 1.13
C LYS A 113 -17.36 18.33 1.87
N GLU A 114 -16.10 18.15 2.24
CA GLU A 114 -15.27 19.12 2.95
C GLU A 114 -13.95 19.29 2.19
N PRO A 115 -13.40 20.52 2.09
CA PRO A 115 -12.10 20.74 1.49
C PRO A 115 -11.02 19.88 2.19
N GLY A 116 -10.16 19.22 1.41
CA GLY A 116 -9.06 18.42 1.93
C GLY A 116 -9.45 17.07 2.54
N VAL A 117 -10.74 16.70 2.57
CA VAL A 117 -11.22 15.45 3.16
C VAL A 117 -11.90 14.56 2.13
N GLY A 118 -11.37 13.36 1.93
CA GLY A 118 -11.99 12.31 1.12
C GLY A 118 -12.74 11.31 2.00
N TRP A 119 -13.83 10.77 1.51
CA TRP A 119 -14.65 9.81 2.24
C TRP A 119 -14.73 8.47 1.53
N ILE A 120 -14.43 7.39 2.25
CA ILE A 120 -14.68 6.03 1.80
C ILE A 120 -16.09 5.64 2.23
N GLY A 121 -16.97 5.41 1.26
CA GLY A 121 -18.36 5.00 1.50
C GLY A 121 -18.52 3.50 1.69
N TYR A 122 -17.68 2.73 1.02
CA TYR A 122 -17.61 1.28 1.15
C TYR A 122 -16.16 0.82 1.07
N TYR A 123 -15.83 -0.15 1.90
CA TYR A 123 -14.53 -0.82 1.87
C TYR A 123 -14.72 -2.27 2.30
N GLY A 124 -14.32 -3.22 1.47
CA GLY A 124 -14.41 -4.60 1.87
C GLY A 124 -13.98 -5.62 0.82
N LEU A 125 -13.57 -6.77 1.34
CA LEU A 125 -13.39 -7.99 0.57
C LEU A 125 -14.54 -8.96 0.87
N LEU A 126 -14.94 -9.71 -0.14
CA LEU A 126 -15.89 -10.81 0.01
C LEU A 126 -15.29 -11.88 0.96
N PRO A 127 -16.12 -12.64 1.68
CA PRO A 127 -15.66 -13.55 2.74
C PRO A 127 -14.55 -14.52 2.31
N ALA A 128 -14.63 -15.07 1.10
CA ALA A 128 -13.64 -16.00 0.55
C ALA A 128 -12.23 -15.38 0.40
N TRP A 129 -12.13 -14.05 0.42
CA TRP A 129 -10.89 -13.32 0.16
C TRP A 129 -10.34 -12.63 1.40
N ARG A 130 -10.96 -12.80 2.56
CA ARG A 130 -10.53 -12.21 3.84
C ARG A 130 -9.43 -13.03 4.52
N GLY A 131 -8.75 -12.40 5.48
CA GLY A 131 -7.80 -13.08 6.39
C GLY A 131 -6.42 -13.38 5.79
N LEU A 132 -6.13 -12.95 4.56
CA LEU A 132 -4.86 -13.17 3.88
C LEU A 132 -4.08 -11.87 3.64
N ASN A 133 -4.23 -10.90 4.54
CA ASN A 133 -3.63 -9.55 4.46
C ASN A 133 -3.91 -8.78 3.14
N ARG A 134 -4.89 -9.20 2.38
CA ARG A 134 -5.26 -8.60 1.10
C ARG A 134 -5.95 -7.24 1.21
N GLY A 135 -6.36 -6.84 2.40
CA GLY A 135 -7.04 -5.57 2.63
C GLY A 135 -6.17 -4.34 2.33
N ILE A 136 -4.85 -4.41 2.48
CA ILE A 136 -3.98 -3.24 2.26
C ILE A 136 -4.02 -2.70 0.82
N GLY A 137 -4.14 -3.56 -0.17
CA GLY A 137 -4.14 -3.15 -1.57
C GLY A 137 -5.30 -2.19 -1.92
N PRO A 138 -6.57 -2.53 -1.62
CA PRO A 138 -7.69 -1.60 -1.81
C PRO A 138 -7.52 -0.28 -1.06
N LEU A 139 -6.91 -0.28 0.12
CA LEU A 139 -6.62 0.94 0.87
C LEU A 139 -5.59 1.81 0.14
N GLY A 140 -4.54 1.20 -0.41
CA GLY A 140 -3.56 1.89 -1.25
C GLY A 140 -4.19 2.57 -2.46
N GLN A 141 -5.20 1.95 -3.10
CA GLN A 141 -5.94 2.57 -4.20
C GLN A 141 -6.74 3.79 -3.75
N ALA A 142 -7.35 3.74 -2.57
CA ALA A 142 -8.06 4.90 -2.01
C ALA A 142 -7.09 6.06 -1.69
N VAL A 143 -5.95 5.75 -1.07
CA VAL A 143 -4.89 6.74 -0.78
C VAL A 143 -4.40 7.39 -2.06
N GLN A 144 -4.05 6.60 -3.08
CA GLN A 144 -3.59 7.13 -4.36
C GLN A 144 -4.63 8.07 -4.99
N TYR A 145 -5.87 7.61 -5.12
CA TYR A 145 -6.95 8.39 -5.72
C TYR A 145 -7.13 9.76 -5.06
N TYR A 146 -7.13 9.80 -3.72
CA TYR A 146 -7.34 11.04 -3.00
C TYR A 146 -6.10 11.95 -3.01
N ARG A 147 -4.90 11.40 -2.95
CA ARG A 147 -3.66 12.17 -3.11
C ARG A 147 -3.56 12.87 -4.46
N GLU A 148 -3.94 12.19 -5.56
CA GLU A 148 -3.99 12.78 -6.90
C GLU A 148 -4.95 13.96 -6.99
N LYS A 149 -5.91 14.07 -6.06
CA LYS A 149 -6.88 15.16 -5.95
C LYS A 149 -6.51 16.23 -4.91
N GLY A 150 -5.31 16.14 -4.34
CA GLY A 150 -4.84 17.08 -3.32
C GLY A 150 -5.58 16.94 -1.98
N VAL A 151 -6.13 15.78 -1.70
CA VAL A 151 -6.79 15.47 -0.42
C VAL A 151 -5.72 15.09 0.60
N GLU A 152 -5.83 15.61 1.81
CA GLU A 152 -4.89 15.39 2.90
C GLU A 152 -5.40 14.41 3.95
N HIS A 153 -6.71 14.22 4.05
CA HIS A 153 -7.33 13.30 5.00
C HIS A 153 -8.29 12.33 4.31
N ILE A 154 -8.28 11.09 4.73
CA ILE A 154 -9.28 10.09 4.35
C ILE A 154 -10.08 9.71 5.58
N ARG A 155 -11.41 9.77 5.45
CA ARG A 155 -12.36 9.35 6.50
C ARG A 155 -13.26 8.22 6.05
N LEU A 156 -13.67 7.45 7.02
CA LEU A 156 -14.68 6.42 6.85
C LEU A 156 -15.43 6.16 8.16
N HIS A 157 -16.65 5.67 8.03
CA HIS A 157 -17.43 5.18 9.16
C HIS A 157 -17.20 3.67 9.35
N CYS A 158 -16.83 3.25 10.54
CA CYS A 158 -16.66 1.84 10.87
C CYS A 158 -17.92 1.30 11.54
N PRO A 159 -18.52 0.22 11.01
CA PRO A 159 -19.75 -0.35 11.57
C PRO A 159 -19.54 -1.13 12.87
N ASN A 160 -18.31 -1.55 13.18
CA ASN A 160 -17.99 -2.40 14.32
C ASN A 160 -16.51 -2.31 14.71
N GLU A 161 -16.17 -2.85 15.89
CA GLU A 161 -14.80 -2.83 16.45
C GLU A 161 -13.77 -3.63 15.62
N GLU A 162 -14.18 -4.70 14.95
CA GLU A 162 -13.27 -5.48 14.09
C GLU A 162 -12.77 -4.63 12.93
N THR A 163 -13.67 -3.90 12.28
CA THR A 163 -13.35 -2.96 11.21
C THR A 163 -12.49 -1.80 11.73
N GLU A 164 -12.81 -1.24 12.90
CA GLU A 164 -11.98 -0.22 13.54
C GLU A 164 -10.56 -0.73 13.81
N SER A 165 -10.41 -1.94 14.33
CA SER A 165 -9.10 -2.57 14.60
C SER A 165 -8.26 -2.71 13.35
N PHE A 166 -8.89 -3.11 12.23
CA PHE A 166 -8.22 -3.17 10.93
C PHE A 166 -7.68 -1.79 10.52
N PHE A 167 -8.50 -0.75 10.53
CA PHE A 167 -8.06 0.58 10.12
C PHE A 167 -7.05 1.21 11.08
N ARG A 168 -7.17 0.99 12.39
CA ARG A 168 -6.15 1.41 13.37
C ARG A 168 -4.77 0.78 13.08
N HIS A 169 -4.75 -0.48 12.64
CA HIS A 169 -3.50 -1.15 12.26
C HIS A 169 -2.78 -0.42 11.12
N TYR A 170 -3.52 0.28 10.27
CA TYR A 170 -2.99 1.07 9.16
C TYR A 170 -2.88 2.57 9.46
N GLY A 171 -2.93 2.95 10.73
CA GLY A 171 -2.65 4.32 11.18
C GLY A 171 -3.86 5.26 11.20
N PHE A 172 -5.08 4.74 11.01
CA PHE A 172 -6.27 5.55 11.23
C PHE A 172 -6.51 5.82 12.71
N GLU A 173 -6.92 7.02 13.02
CA GLU A 173 -7.31 7.46 14.36
C GLU A 173 -8.81 7.72 14.43
N LYS A 174 -9.41 7.47 15.60
CA LYS A 174 -10.83 7.73 15.82
C LYS A 174 -11.06 9.20 16.12
N THR A 175 -11.92 9.84 15.32
CA THR A 175 -12.34 11.21 15.56
C THR A 175 -13.31 11.33 16.73
N PRO A 176 -13.50 12.52 17.32
CA PRO A 176 -14.52 12.75 18.34
C PRO A 176 -15.94 12.41 17.89
N GLN A 177 -16.22 12.45 16.59
CA GLN A 177 -17.50 12.09 15.97
C GLN A 177 -17.70 10.59 15.80
N GLY A 178 -16.63 9.80 16.01
CA GLY A 178 -16.65 8.34 15.91
C GLY A 178 -16.22 7.77 14.58
N ASP A 179 -15.87 8.60 13.60
CA ASP A 179 -15.31 8.18 12.32
C ASP A 179 -13.82 7.85 12.46
N MET A 180 -13.29 7.10 11.52
CA MET A 180 -11.85 6.84 11.40
C MET A 180 -11.25 7.81 10.39
N ASP A 181 -10.14 8.46 10.75
CA ASP A 181 -9.42 9.47 9.96
C ASP A 181 -7.98 9.05 9.76
N LEU A 182 -7.46 9.21 8.55
CA LEU A 182 -6.06 9.00 8.21
C LEU A 182 -5.51 10.23 7.47
N TYR A 183 -4.44 10.81 8.01
CA TYR A 183 -3.66 11.80 7.26
C TYR A 183 -2.86 11.13 6.15
N ILE A 184 -2.99 11.63 4.92
CA ILE A 184 -2.32 11.10 3.73
C ILE A 184 -1.50 12.16 2.99
N GLY A 185 -1.38 13.38 3.52
CA GLY A 185 -0.58 14.44 2.93
C GLY A 185 0.91 14.11 2.87
N TYR A 186 1.68 14.95 2.17
CA TYR A 186 3.14 14.83 2.06
C TYR A 186 3.90 15.72 3.07
N GLY A 187 3.18 16.52 3.87
CA GLY A 187 3.78 17.36 4.90
C GLY A 187 3.98 16.62 6.22
N GLU A 188 4.90 17.11 7.07
CA GLU A 188 4.96 16.68 8.45
C GLU A 188 3.70 17.19 9.17
N GLN A 189 3.07 16.32 9.96
CA GLN A 189 2.05 16.75 10.91
C GLN A 189 2.75 17.56 12.00
N ALA A 190 2.40 18.83 12.10
CA ALA A 190 2.92 19.74 13.14
C ALA A 190 2.34 19.39 14.51
#